data_4282e92286d8ee8b3b4fd2e0589dcc79
#
_entry.id   4282e92286d8ee8b3b4fd2e0589dcc79
#
_cell.length_a   1.000
_cell.length_b   1.000
_cell.length_c   1.000
_cell.angle_alpha   90.00
_cell.angle_beta   90.00
_cell.angle_gamma   90.00
#
_symmetry.space_group_name_H-M   'P 1'
#
loop_
_entity.id
_entity.type
_entity.pdbx_description
1 polymer ?
#
loop_
_entity_poly.entity_id
_entity_poly.type
_entity_poly.pdbx_seq_one_letter_code
_entity_poly.pdbx_strand_id
1 'polypeptide(L)'
;MSKHNKKLFGVVSNMNIAIERKDLLKQFDCLICNQLESSILFSRDFKEISAEELSHTLIDEVQQSEFNSLIVTLGEAGSLYVKNNGESGFCQARQIEVKDATGAGDAFCAGTSAGLTYGKSMLEAMKIGSHLASSVIASCENVCPCFSQDKFDIVKK
;
A
#
# COMPACT_ATOMS: atom_id res chain seq x y z
N MET A 1 -17.29 -15.11 0.01
CA MET A 1 -17.37 -14.91 -1.46
C MET A 1 -18.29 -13.72 -1.74
N SER A 2 -17.76 -12.61 -2.24
CA SER A 2 -18.60 -11.46 -2.54
C SER A 2 -19.49 -11.78 -3.74
N LYS A 3 -20.79 -11.57 -3.61
CA LYS A 3 -21.80 -11.85 -4.64
C LYS A 3 -21.58 -11.10 -5.98
N HIS A 4 -20.56 -10.25 -6.09
CA HIS A 4 -20.38 -9.34 -7.24
C HIS A 4 -18.95 -9.32 -7.81
N ASN A 5 -18.07 -10.24 -7.44
CA ASN A 5 -16.68 -10.30 -7.92
C ASN A 5 -15.92 -8.95 -7.88
N LYS A 6 -16.25 -8.11 -6.87
CA LYS A 6 -15.59 -6.81 -6.67
C LYS A 6 -14.39 -6.97 -5.76
N LYS A 7 -13.29 -6.33 -6.11
CA LYS A 7 -12.10 -6.26 -5.28
C LYS A 7 -12.30 -5.26 -4.14
N LEU A 8 -11.79 -5.62 -2.97
CA LEU A 8 -11.85 -4.80 -1.76
C LEU A 8 -10.43 -4.42 -1.33
N PHE A 9 -10.16 -3.12 -1.33
CA PHE A 9 -8.89 -2.56 -0.88
C PHE A 9 -9.10 -1.79 0.41
N GLY A 10 -8.17 -1.89 1.37
CA GLY A 10 -8.29 -1.22 2.66
C GLY A 10 -7.02 -0.55 3.12
N VAL A 11 -7.16 0.65 3.68
CA VAL A 11 -6.10 1.33 4.42
C VAL A 11 -6.30 1.03 5.90
N VAL A 12 -5.26 0.54 6.54
CA VAL A 12 -5.26 0.23 7.97
C VAL A 12 -4.76 1.46 8.71
N SER A 13 -5.65 2.37 9.07
CA SER A 13 -5.31 3.60 9.81
C SER A 13 -5.76 3.60 11.26
N ASN A 14 -6.87 2.92 11.60
CA ASN A 14 -7.30 2.76 12.98
C ASN A 14 -6.86 1.40 13.52
N MET A 15 -5.74 1.39 14.22
CA MET A 15 -5.10 0.16 14.70
C MET A 15 -5.92 -0.57 15.77
N ASN A 16 -6.68 0.12 16.60
CA ASN A 16 -7.53 -0.54 17.60
C ASN A 16 -8.59 -1.41 16.92
N ILE A 17 -9.28 -0.84 15.93
CA ILE A 17 -10.27 -1.58 15.15
C ILE A 17 -9.61 -2.72 14.37
N ALA A 18 -8.46 -2.47 13.78
CA ALA A 18 -7.75 -3.47 13.00
C ALA A 18 -7.34 -4.70 13.82
N ILE A 19 -6.87 -4.48 15.05
CA ILE A 19 -6.48 -5.56 15.96
C ILE A 19 -7.69 -6.34 16.47
N GLU A 20 -8.75 -5.64 16.87
CA GLU A 20 -9.98 -6.27 17.37
C GLU A 20 -10.76 -7.03 16.29
N ARG A 21 -10.64 -6.58 15.04
CA ARG A 21 -11.43 -7.11 13.93
C ARG A 21 -10.55 -7.66 12.80
N LYS A 22 -9.51 -8.41 13.14
CA LYS A 22 -8.67 -9.14 12.16
C LYS A 22 -9.49 -10.05 11.23
N ASP A 23 -10.64 -10.53 11.70
CA ASP A 23 -11.60 -11.29 10.92
C ASP A 23 -12.11 -10.53 9.68
N LEU A 24 -12.28 -9.22 9.80
CA LEU A 24 -12.68 -8.37 8.67
C LEU A 24 -11.53 -8.13 7.70
N LEU A 25 -10.29 -8.03 8.20
CA LEU A 25 -9.12 -7.76 7.36
C LEU A 25 -8.85 -8.89 6.37
N LYS A 26 -9.19 -10.13 6.70
CA LYS A 26 -9.09 -11.29 5.79
C LYS A 26 -9.97 -11.19 4.55
N GLN A 27 -10.99 -10.33 4.57
CA GLN A 27 -11.91 -10.15 3.44
C GLN A 27 -11.36 -9.21 2.36
N PHE A 28 -10.29 -8.46 2.66
CA PHE A 28 -9.67 -7.55 1.71
C PHE A 28 -8.77 -8.30 0.73
N ASP A 29 -8.83 -7.91 -0.54
CA ASP A 29 -7.90 -8.42 -1.56
C ASP A 29 -6.50 -7.84 -1.34
N CYS A 30 -6.42 -6.60 -0.85
CA CYS A 30 -5.17 -5.97 -0.49
C CYS A 30 -5.36 -4.97 0.66
N LEU A 31 -4.51 -5.10 1.67
CA LEU A 31 -4.39 -4.15 2.78
C LEU A 31 -3.19 -3.25 2.53
N ILE A 32 -3.31 -1.98 2.92
CA ILE A 32 -2.23 -0.99 2.82
C ILE A 32 -2.05 -0.34 4.19
N CYS A 33 -0.82 -0.31 4.67
CA CYS A 33 -0.46 0.36 5.92
C CYS A 33 0.96 0.93 5.83
N ASN A 34 1.36 1.74 6.80
CA ASN A 34 2.75 2.14 6.94
C ASN A 34 3.53 1.16 7.85
N GLN A 35 4.85 1.36 7.96
CA GLN A 35 5.74 0.50 8.75
C GLN A 35 5.35 0.47 10.24
N LEU A 36 4.96 1.60 10.81
CA LEU A 36 4.52 1.67 12.20
C LEU A 36 3.20 0.91 12.41
N GLU A 37 2.25 1.10 11.53
CA GLU A 37 0.96 0.40 11.56
C GLU A 37 1.16 -1.12 11.39
N SER A 38 2.07 -1.55 10.52
CA SER A 38 2.40 -2.97 10.37
C SER A 38 3.05 -3.54 11.63
N SER A 39 3.90 -2.77 12.30
CA SER A 39 4.51 -3.16 13.59
C SER A 39 3.42 -3.43 14.65
N ILE A 40 2.44 -2.54 14.72
CA ILE A 40 1.33 -2.67 15.67
C ILE A 40 0.41 -3.85 15.28
N LEU A 41 0.08 -3.99 14.00
CA LEU A 41 -0.81 -5.04 13.49
C LEU A 41 -0.30 -6.45 13.80
N PHE A 42 1.01 -6.65 13.71
CA PHE A 42 1.66 -7.93 13.97
C PHE A 42 2.32 -8.04 15.35
N SER A 43 2.23 -6.97 16.18
CA SER A 43 2.86 -6.91 17.51
C SER A 43 4.36 -7.19 17.46
N ARG A 44 5.05 -6.61 16.45
CA ARG A 44 6.50 -6.72 16.23
C ARG A 44 7.12 -5.35 16.02
N ASP A 45 8.40 -5.19 16.34
CA ASP A 45 9.14 -3.97 16.04
C ASP A 45 9.83 -4.11 14.67
N PHE A 46 9.44 -3.25 13.73
CA PHE A 46 10.00 -3.20 12.37
C PHE A 46 10.84 -1.95 12.09
N LYS A 47 11.19 -1.17 13.12
CA LYS A 47 11.82 0.15 12.93
C LYS A 47 13.19 0.11 12.26
N GLU A 48 14.04 -0.82 12.64
CA GLU A 48 15.47 -0.84 12.25
C GLU A 48 15.84 -2.06 11.40
N ILE A 49 14.88 -2.67 10.74
CA ILE A 49 15.13 -3.81 9.85
C ILE A 49 15.21 -3.37 8.39
N SER A 50 16.03 -4.07 7.63
CA SER A 50 16.11 -3.82 6.17
C SER A 50 14.81 -4.15 5.46
N ALA A 51 14.60 -3.57 4.28
CA ALA A 51 13.41 -3.89 3.47
C ALA A 51 13.34 -5.38 3.10
N GLU A 52 14.50 -6.03 2.95
CA GLU A 52 14.60 -7.46 2.67
C GLU A 52 14.16 -8.31 3.85
N GLU A 53 14.67 -8.05 5.04
CA GLU A 53 14.26 -8.73 6.28
C GLU A 53 12.79 -8.48 6.60
N LEU A 54 12.31 -7.25 6.39
CA LEU A 54 10.90 -6.90 6.56
C LEU A 54 10.03 -7.74 5.60
N SER A 55 10.44 -7.84 4.34
CA SER A 55 9.71 -8.64 3.34
C SER A 55 9.60 -10.10 3.77
N HIS A 56 10.70 -10.72 4.19
CA HIS A 56 10.70 -12.12 4.66
C HIS A 56 9.78 -12.30 5.86
N THR A 57 9.90 -11.43 6.87
CA THR A 57 9.06 -11.51 8.08
C THR A 57 7.58 -11.32 7.75
N LEU A 58 7.25 -10.36 6.88
CA LEU A 58 5.86 -10.09 6.51
C LEU A 58 5.22 -11.21 5.67
N ILE A 59 6.01 -11.99 4.91
CA ILE A 59 5.48 -13.19 4.23
C ILE A 59 4.89 -14.16 5.26
N ASP A 60 5.64 -14.47 6.30
CA ASP A 60 5.20 -15.37 7.36
C ASP A 60 3.96 -14.81 8.09
N GLU A 61 3.97 -13.52 8.42
CA GLU A 61 2.85 -12.87 9.10
C GLU A 61 1.57 -12.84 8.25
N VAL A 62 1.69 -12.55 6.96
CA VAL A 62 0.55 -12.53 6.02
C VAL A 62 -0.03 -13.94 5.87
N GLN A 63 0.81 -14.96 5.78
CA GLN A 63 0.37 -16.35 5.69
C GLN A 63 -0.33 -16.81 6.98
N GLN A 64 0.26 -16.54 8.15
CA GLN A 64 -0.31 -16.91 9.44
C GLN A 64 -1.62 -16.16 9.74
N SER A 65 -1.73 -14.92 9.29
CA SER A 65 -2.94 -14.10 9.45
C SER A 65 -4.00 -14.40 8.39
N GLU A 66 -3.71 -15.22 7.38
CA GLU A 66 -4.60 -15.52 6.25
C GLU A 66 -5.02 -14.27 5.46
N PHE A 67 -4.19 -13.23 5.43
CA PHE A 67 -4.43 -12.06 4.58
C PHE A 67 -4.10 -12.40 3.14
N ASN A 68 -4.85 -11.86 2.17
CA ASN A 68 -4.58 -12.13 0.75
C ASN A 68 -3.30 -11.43 0.27
N SER A 69 -3.18 -10.15 0.56
CA SER A 69 -1.95 -9.37 0.31
C SER A 69 -1.87 -8.14 1.22
N LEU A 70 -0.64 -7.71 1.45
CA LEU A 70 -0.31 -6.53 2.25
C LEU A 70 0.69 -5.67 1.49
N ILE A 71 0.50 -4.36 1.50
CA ILE A 71 1.48 -3.37 1.08
C ILE A 71 1.88 -2.55 2.31
N VAL A 72 3.18 -2.38 2.51
CA VAL A 72 3.74 -1.54 3.57
C VAL A 72 4.51 -0.39 2.94
N THR A 73 4.11 0.85 3.28
CA THR A 73 4.85 2.06 2.88
C THR A 73 5.96 2.37 3.88
N LEU A 74 7.13 2.74 3.36
CA LEU A 74 8.38 2.96 4.10
C LEU A 74 8.88 4.40 3.95
N GLY A 75 7.97 5.34 3.69
CA GLY A 75 8.28 6.75 3.48
C GLY A 75 9.19 6.95 2.27
N GLU A 76 10.31 7.63 2.47
CA GLU A 76 11.30 7.95 1.43
C GLU A 76 12.04 6.72 0.88
N ALA A 77 12.05 5.61 1.60
CA ALA A 77 12.62 4.36 1.11
C ALA A 77 11.75 3.71 0.03
N GLY A 78 10.44 3.93 0.05
CA GLY A 78 9.51 3.38 -0.93
C GLY A 78 8.38 2.56 -0.32
N SER A 79 8.10 1.43 -0.91
CA SER A 79 7.06 0.52 -0.44
C SER A 79 7.37 -0.92 -0.85
N LEU A 80 6.90 -1.87 -0.07
CA LEU A 80 6.99 -3.29 -0.40
C LEU A 80 5.60 -3.93 -0.35
N TYR A 81 5.44 -5.02 -1.09
CA TYR A 81 4.25 -5.85 -0.97
C TYR A 81 4.62 -7.30 -0.69
N VAL A 82 3.72 -7.98 -0.03
CA VAL A 82 3.75 -9.42 0.17
C VAL A 82 2.36 -10.00 -0.08
N LYS A 83 2.32 -11.22 -0.63
CA LYS A 83 1.09 -11.98 -0.85
C LYS A 83 1.10 -13.28 -0.06
N ASN A 84 -0.07 -13.81 0.19
CA ASN A 84 -0.26 -15.10 0.89
C ASN A 84 0.50 -16.26 0.23
N ASN A 85 0.69 -16.23 -1.08
CA ASN A 85 1.44 -17.26 -1.82
C ASN A 85 2.96 -17.12 -1.72
N GLY A 86 3.49 -16.17 -0.93
CA GLY A 86 4.92 -15.91 -0.77
C GLY A 86 5.52 -14.96 -1.81
N GLU A 87 4.73 -14.49 -2.79
CA GLU A 87 5.19 -13.49 -3.74
C GLU A 87 5.41 -12.16 -3.02
N SER A 88 6.53 -11.51 -3.27
CA SER A 88 6.86 -10.20 -2.72
C SER A 88 7.58 -9.33 -3.76
N GLY A 89 7.64 -8.03 -3.51
CA GLY A 89 8.40 -7.10 -4.33
C GLY A 89 8.49 -5.73 -3.70
N PHE A 90 9.40 -4.93 -4.20
CA PHE A 90 9.74 -3.62 -3.69
C PHE A 90 9.60 -2.55 -4.77
N CYS A 91 9.04 -1.40 -4.42
CA CYS A 91 8.93 -0.22 -5.26
C CYS A 91 9.66 0.94 -4.57
N GLN A 92 10.77 1.38 -5.15
CA GLN A 92 11.52 2.52 -4.62
C GLN A 92 10.71 3.81 -4.73
N ALA A 93 10.82 4.68 -3.72
CA ALA A 93 10.20 6.00 -3.77
C ALA A 93 10.84 6.88 -4.84
N ARG A 94 10.06 7.80 -5.37
CA ARG A 94 10.59 8.83 -6.28
C ARG A 94 11.32 9.89 -5.46
N GLN A 95 12.53 10.24 -5.90
CA GLN A 95 13.28 11.34 -5.31
C GLN A 95 12.64 12.67 -5.72
N ILE A 96 12.10 13.39 -4.76
CA ILE A 96 11.43 14.68 -4.95
C ILE A 96 11.74 15.61 -3.78
N GLU A 97 11.60 16.91 -4.00
CA GLU A 97 11.61 17.89 -2.92
C GLU A 97 10.29 17.82 -2.17
N VAL A 98 10.36 17.55 -0.87
CA VAL A 98 9.18 17.44 0.02
C VAL A 98 8.76 18.81 0.47
N LYS A 99 7.55 19.25 0.12
CA LYS A 99 6.93 20.45 0.63
C LYS A 99 6.00 20.15 1.81
N ASP A 100 5.11 19.19 1.63
CA ASP A 100 4.20 18.72 2.66
C ASP A 100 3.92 17.22 2.41
N ALA A 101 4.09 16.39 3.43
CA ALA A 101 3.83 14.96 3.35
C ALA A 101 2.37 14.57 3.65
N THR A 102 1.53 15.56 4.01
CA THR A 102 0.12 15.32 4.33
C THR A 102 -0.63 14.78 3.10
N GLY A 103 -1.40 13.73 3.28
CA GLY A 103 -2.16 13.09 2.19
C GLY A 103 -1.37 12.14 1.29
N ALA A 104 -0.05 12.00 1.49
CA ALA A 104 0.78 11.10 0.68
C ALA A 104 0.32 9.65 0.75
N GLY A 105 -0.02 9.16 1.94
CA GLY A 105 -0.53 7.80 2.16
C GLY A 105 -1.86 7.56 1.45
N ASP A 106 -2.78 8.51 1.54
CA ASP A 106 -4.09 8.43 0.87
C ASP A 106 -3.93 8.46 -0.65
N ALA A 107 -3.06 9.32 -1.16
CA ALA A 107 -2.74 9.40 -2.59
C ALA A 107 -2.09 8.10 -3.09
N PHE A 108 -1.15 7.53 -2.33
CA PHE A 108 -0.55 6.23 -2.64
C PHE A 108 -1.61 5.14 -2.72
N CYS A 109 -2.48 5.07 -1.72
CA CYS A 109 -3.57 4.10 -1.68
C CYS A 109 -4.52 4.27 -2.86
N ALA A 110 -4.94 5.49 -3.16
CA ALA A 110 -5.84 5.80 -4.28
C ALA A 110 -5.24 5.36 -5.62
N GLY A 111 -3.98 5.72 -5.90
CA GLY A 111 -3.28 5.34 -7.12
C GLY A 111 -3.08 3.83 -7.26
N THR A 112 -2.68 3.18 -6.18
CA THR A 112 -2.49 1.72 -6.13
C THR A 112 -3.80 0.98 -6.36
N SER A 113 -4.86 1.37 -5.66
CA SER A 113 -6.19 0.76 -5.81
C SER A 113 -6.76 0.94 -7.22
N ALA A 114 -6.56 2.12 -7.82
CA ALA A 114 -6.93 2.37 -9.20
C ALA A 114 -6.16 1.43 -10.15
N GLY A 115 -4.83 1.35 -10.03
CA GLY A 115 -4.01 0.45 -10.83
C GLY A 115 -4.47 -1.01 -10.75
N LEU A 116 -4.70 -1.53 -9.55
CA LEU A 116 -5.20 -2.89 -9.33
C LEU A 116 -6.61 -3.10 -9.91
N THR A 117 -7.47 -2.10 -9.83
CA THR A 117 -8.82 -2.15 -10.41
C THR A 117 -8.77 -2.24 -11.94
N TYR A 118 -7.82 -1.57 -12.57
CA TYR A 118 -7.59 -1.64 -14.02
C TYR A 118 -6.72 -2.83 -14.46
N GLY A 119 -6.46 -3.79 -13.57
CA GLY A 119 -5.79 -5.06 -13.89
C GLY A 119 -4.27 -4.96 -14.01
N LYS A 120 -3.65 -3.90 -13.51
CA LYS A 120 -2.19 -3.80 -13.41
C LYS A 120 -1.65 -4.83 -12.41
N SER A 121 -0.41 -5.26 -12.60
CA SER A 121 0.30 -6.05 -11.59
C SER A 121 0.48 -5.26 -10.30
N MET A 122 0.78 -5.93 -9.19
CA MET A 122 1.00 -5.28 -7.89
C MET A 122 2.08 -4.20 -7.98
N LEU A 123 3.22 -4.52 -8.59
CA LEU A 123 4.33 -3.59 -8.74
C LEU A 123 3.98 -2.38 -9.62
N GLU A 124 3.27 -2.59 -10.73
CA GLU A 124 2.81 -1.49 -11.60
C GLU A 124 1.82 -0.58 -10.86
N ALA A 125 0.88 -1.17 -10.11
CA ALA A 125 -0.08 -0.42 -9.31
C ALA A 125 0.61 0.41 -8.22
N MET A 126 1.60 -0.14 -7.52
CA MET A 126 2.40 0.59 -6.53
C MET A 126 3.19 1.74 -7.16
N LYS A 127 3.71 1.58 -8.38
CA LYS A 127 4.37 2.68 -9.12
C LYS A 127 3.40 3.82 -9.41
N ILE A 128 2.15 3.52 -9.76
CA ILE A 128 1.08 4.51 -9.94
C ILE A 128 0.81 5.22 -8.60
N GLY A 129 0.66 4.46 -7.51
CA GLY A 129 0.50 5.01 -6.17
C GLY A 129 1.65 5.92 -5.75
N SER A 130 2.89 5.47 -5.95
CA SER A 130 4.10 6.25 -5.66
C SER A 130 4.16 7.55 -6.47
N HIS A 131 3.76 7.51 -7.76
CA HIS A 131 3.72 8.71 -8.60
C HIS A 131 2.66 9.70 -8.10
N LEU A 132 1.47 9.22 -7.72
CA LEU A 132 0.42 10.07 -7.22
C LEU A 132 0.80 10.69 -5.86
N ALA A 133 1.35 9.90 -4.94
CA ALA A 133 1.88 10.39 -3.66
C ALA A 133 2.96 11.46 -3.86
N SER A 134 3.92 11.23 -4.76
CA SER A 134 4.97 12.19 -5.10
C SER A 134 4.40 13.52 -5.62
N SER A 135 3.34 13.47 -6.43
CA SER A 135 2.66 14.66 -6.94
C SER A 135 2.00 15.49 -5.83
N VAL A 136 1.44 14.83 -4.81
CA VAL A 136 0.86 15.49 -3.64
C VAL A 136 1.95 16.12 -2.77
N ILE A 137 3.00 15.36 -2.44
CA ILE A 137 4.12 15.81 -1.59
C ILE A 137 4.85 17.02 -2.20
N ALA A 138 4.97 17.09 -3.53
CA ALA A 138 5.61 18.21 -4.24
C ALA A 138 4.71 19.45 -4.36
N SER A 139 3.45 19.36 -3.98
CA SER A 139 2.49 20.47 -3.97
C SER A 139 2.19 20.93 -2.54
N CYS A 140 1.56 22.08 -2.40
CA CYS A 140 1.00 22.53 -1.12
C CYS A 140 -0.47 22.10 -0.96
N GLU A 141 -0.94 21.18 -1.80
CA GLU A 141 -2.32 20.72 -1.81
C GLU A 141 -2.36 19.24 -1.39
N ASN A 142 -3.38 18.85 -0.63
CA ASN A 142 -3.56 17.46 -0.15
C ASN A 142 -4.07 16.51 -1.23
N VAL A 143 -4.25 17.01 -2.46
CA VAL A 143 -4.67 16.23 -3.63
C VAL A 143 -3.78 16.55 -4.81
N CYS A 144 -3.68 15.63 -5.77
CA CYS A 144 -2.92 15.86 -6.98
C CYS A 144 -3.58 16.96 -7.84
N PRO A 145 -2.93 18.13 -8.02
CA PRO A 145 -3.54 19.26 -8.73
C PRO A 145 -3.70 19.02 -10.24
N CYS A 146 -2.99 18.05 -10.78
CA CYS A 146 -2.91 17.79 -12.22
C CYS A 146 -3.19 16.32 -12.55
N PHE A 147 -4.13 15.68 -11.86
CA PHE A 147 -4.49 14.30 -12.14
C PHE A 147 -5.09 14.14 -13.53
N SER A 148 -4.54 13.21 -14.33
CA SER A 148 -5.18 12.69 -15.53
C SER A 148 -4.85 11.19 -15.66
N GLN A 149 -5.80 10.42 -16.19
CA GLN A 149 -5.61 8.97 -16.34
C GLN A 149 -4.40 8.62 -17.21
N ASP A 150 -4.18 9.36 -18.27
CA ASP A 150 -3.05 9.14 -19.20
C ASP A 150 -1.71 9.42 -18.55
N LYS A 151 -1.63 10.48 -17.72
CA LYS A 151 -0.39 10.88 -17.04
C LYS A 151 0.07 9.85 -15.99
N PHE A 152 -0.86 9.08 -15.45
CA PHE A 152 -0.60 8.08 -14.43
C PHE A 152 -0.71 6.64 -14.93
N ASP A 153 -0.72 6.42 -16.25
CA ASP A 153 -0.83 5.10 -16.90
C ASP A 153 -2.06 4.28 -16.46
N ILE A 154 -3.13 4.96 -16.05
CA ILE A 154 -4.40 4.35 -15.64
C ILE A 154 -5.34 4.32 -16.85
N VAL A 155 -4.90 3.74 -17.95
CA VAL A 155 -5.74 3.59 -19.15
C VAL A 155 -6.40 2.23 -19.15
N LYS A 156 -7.71 2.19 -19.42
CA LYS A 156 -8.42 0.94 -19.69
C LYS A 156 -7.82 0.27 -20.93
N LYS A 157 -7.34 -0.95 -20.77
CA LYS A 157 -7.10 -1.84 -21.90
C LYS A 157 -8.43 -2.37 -22.44
#